data_b93ad8314d09df414b2905a732af4886
#
_entry.id   b93ad8314d09df414b2905a732af4886
#
_cell.length_a   1.000
_cell.length_b   1.000
_cell.length_c   1.000
_cell.angle_alpha   90.00
_cell.angle_beta   90.00
_cell.angle_gamma   90.00
#
_symmetry.space_group_name_H-M   'P 1'
#
loop_
_entity.id
_entity.type
_entity.pdbx_description
1 polymer ?
#
loop_
_entity_poly.entity_id
_entity_poly.type
_entity_poly.pdbx_seq_one_letter_code
_entity_poly.pdbx_strand_id
1 'polypeptide(L)'
;MELLGMTTIFLLICISCLLLITTWRNISQNMKQPPGPIALPLAGNIFQLNPRNLPESLKKLSEKYGPVFTIHLGPRKIVVLYGYDVVKEALIDQADDFSGRGNLPLLERLFKGTGIVTSNGETWKQLRRFALTTLRDFGVGKRSIDERIQEEAHFLVERIRNTHGRTGLCAYWDTLFLIHAVSNIICSVVFGDRFDYKNKEFLTLICLLEENSQLQNTIQTQLYNFFPTLMEFLPGPHKKMVKNIEEIDKFILEIIVQHQKTRDPTCPRDFIDAFLNKMDQEKGNGHSEFTVETLSRTTLDLFLAGTATTSVTLRYGLLAVQKYPEIQEKVQKEIDRVIGRDRSPCMADRSQMPYTDAVIHEIQRFLDFNPLNVPHSVIKDTKFRNYFIPKRKKEERTFHPLCEEGDGFLFFYVNIR
;
A
#
# COMPACT_ATOMS: atom_id res chain seq x y z
N MET A 1 24.79 35.66 37.04
CA MET A 1 24.90 35.91 35.59
C MET A 1 26.01 35.10 34.92
N GLU A 2 27.16 34.89 35.54
CA GLU A 2 28.28 34.12 34.96
C GLU A 2 27.97 32.61 34.76
N LEU A 3 27.26 31.99 35.67
CA LEU A 3 26.92 30.55 35.58
C LEU A 3 25.98 30.24 34.36
N LEU A 4 25.06 31.17 34.09
CA LEU A 4 24.13 31.06 32.94
C LEU A 4 24.88 31.24 31.59
N GLY A 5 25.91 32.11 31.58
CA GLY A 5 26.78 32.30 30.41
C GLY A 5 27.66 31.07 30.13
N MET A 6 28.23 30.45 31.16
CA MET A 6 29.04 29.23 31.00
C MET A 6 28.22 28.03 30.54
N THR A 7 27.01 27.84 31.02
CA THR A 7 26.12 26.75 30.54
C THR A 7 25.66 26.96 29.11
N THR A 8 25.39 28.20 28.70
CA THR A 8 25.02 28.47 27.28
C THR A 8 26.21 28.27 26.33
N ILE A 9 27.42 28.68 26.73
CA ILE A 9 28.64 28.45 25.94
C ILE A 9 28.93 26.95 25.83
N PHE A 10 28.83 26.20 26.93
CA PHE A 10 29.00 24.75 26.90
C PHE A 10 27.98 24.05 25.99
N LEU A 11 26.70 24.42 26.05
CA LEU A 11 25.67 23.93 25.14
C LEU A 11 25.95 24.24 23.68
N LEU A 12 26.39 25.45 23.37
CA LEU A 12 26.78 25.83 21.99
C LEU A 12 27.97 25.03 21.48
N ILE A 13 28.97 24.78 22.32
CA ILE A 13 30.12 23.93 21.98
C ILE A 13 29.66 22.49 21.74
N CYS A 14 28.83 21.93 22.59
CA CYS A 14 28.27 20.57 22.40
C CYS A 14 27.48 20.47 21.12
N ILE A 15 26.61 21.43 20.80
CA ILE A 15 25.85 21.47 19.55
C ILE A 15 26.79 21.59 18.34
N SER A 16 27.81 22.44 18.42
CA SER A 16 28.81 22.59 17.34
C SER A 16 29.60 21.30 17.13
N CYS A 17 30.04 20.64 18.19
CA CYS A 17 30.74 19.36 18.11
C CYS A 17 29.85 18.27 17.52
N LEU A 18 28.57 18.17 17.94
CA LEU A 18 27.59 17.25 17.36
C LEU A 18 27.36 17.52 15.87
N LEU A 19 27.27 18.79 15.47
CA LEU A 19 27.14 19.17 14.07
C LEU A 19 28.38 18.80 13.25
N LEU A 20 29.58 19.01 13.78
CA LEU A 20 30.83 18.64 13.13
C LEU A 20 31.00 17.12 13.00
N ILE A 21 30.68 16.37 14.05
CA ILE A 21 30.75 14.91 14.04
C ILE A 21 29.74 14.33 13.04
N THR A 22 28.51 14.86 12.99
CA THR A 22 27.49 14.37 12.06
C THR A 22 27.83 14.72 10.60
N THR A 23 28.37 15.91 10.34
CA THR A 23 28.84 16.29 9.00
C THR A 23 30.05 15.47 8.55
N TRP A 24 31.00 15.23 9.43
CA TRP A 24 32.18 14.41 9.13
C TRP A 24 31.83 12.94 8.86
N ARG A 25 30.96 12.35 9.68
CA ARG A 25 30.44 10.99 9.44
C ARG A 25 29.71 10.89 8.10
N ASN A 26 28.85 11.87 7.76
CA ASN A 26 28.15 11.89 6.48
C ASN A 26 29.10 12.00 5.28
N ILE A 27 30.19 12.76 5.38
CA ILE A 27 31.17 12.90 4.31
C ILE A 27 32.02 11.63 4.14
N SER A 28 32.41 11.01 5.24
CA SER A 28 33.28 9.81 5.23
C SER A 28 32.59 8.55 4.69
N GLN A 29 31.28 8.40 4.87
CA GLN A 29 30.50 7.23 4.40
C GLN A 29 30.04 7.35 2.94
N ASN A 30 30.15 8.52 2.31
CA ASN A 30 29.45 8.83 1.07
C ASN A 30 30.15 8.49 -0.25
N MET A 31 31.38 7.97 -0.25
CA MET A 31 32.11 7.80 -1.53
C MET A 31 31.57 6.68 -2.45
N LYS A 32 30.61 5.84 -1.98
CA LYS A 32 29.99 4.78 -2.80
C LYS A 32 28.47 4.76 -2.72
N GLN A 33 27.87 5.67 -1.98
CA GLN A 33 26.41 5.76 -1.81
C GLN A 33 25.79 6.76 -2.80
N PRO A 34 24.49 6.65 -3.12
CA PRO A 34 23.82 7.64 -3.96
C PRO A 34 23.89 9.04 -3.36
N PRO A 35 24.15 10.10 -4.16
CA PRO A 35 24.26 11.48 -3.69
C PRO A 35 22.92 11.98 -3.11
N GLY A 36 22.95 13.06 -2.36
CA GLY A 36 21.72 13.64 -1.83
C GLY A 36 21.93 14.96 -1.12
N PRO A 37 20.86 15.64 -0.68
CA PRO A 37 20.95 16.87 0.08
C PRO A 37 21.55 16.61 1.47
N ILE A 38 22.20 17.65 2.01
CA ILE A 38 22.75 17.60 3.37
C ILE A 38 21.61 17.43 4.36
N ALA A 39 21.68 16.38 5.17
CA ALA A 39 20.71 16.08 6.20
C ALA A 39 20.98 16.88 7.48
N LEU A 40 19.93 17.45 8.06
CA LEU A 40 20.00 18.09 9.38
C LEU A 40 20.02 17.01 10.48
N PRO A 41 20.74 17.24 11.59
CA PRO A 41 20.70 16.33 12.74
C PRO A 41 19.27 16.08 13.19
N LEU A 42 18.92 14.82 13.51
CA LEU A 42 17.60 14.33 13.95
C LEU A 42 16.47 14.52 12.93
N ALA A 43 16.39 15.65 12.24
CA ALA A 43 15.30 15.95 11.30
C ALA A 43 15.56 15.39 9.88
N GLY A 44 16.83 15.15 9.52
CA GLY A 44 17.17 14.78 8.15
C GLY A 44 16.83 15.89 7.15
N ASN A 45 16.10 15.52 6.10
CA ASN A 45 15.70 16.46 5.04
C ASN A 45 14.21 16.86 5.13
N ILE A 46 13.52 16.59 6.24
CA ILE A 46 12.06 16.83 6.37
C ILE A 46 11.70 18.29 6.05
N PHE A 47 12.48 19.27 6.51
CA PHE A 47 12.23 20.68 6.25
C PHE A 47 12.57 21.14 4.82
N GLN A 48 13.27 20.30 4.06
CA GLN A 48 13.61 20.57 2.65
C GLN A 48 12.58 20.00 1.68
N LEU A 49 11.63 19.23 2.20
CA LEU A 49 10.57 18.59 1.44
C LEU A 49 9.22 19.25 1.74
N ASN A 50 8.41 19.44 0.71
CA ASN A 50 7.03 19.90 0.90
C ASN A 50 6.11 18.70 1.18
N PRO A 51 5.58 18.53 2.40
CA PRO A 51 4.75 17.37 2.74
C PRO A 51 3.41 17.35 1.97
N ARG A 52 2.95 18.49 1.46
CA ARG A 52 1.73 18.58 0.65
C ARG A 52 1.95 18.23 -0.82
N ASN A 53 3.19 18.26 -1.28
CA ASN A 53 3.56 17.90 -2.65
C ASN A 53 4.94 17.24 -2.67
N LEU A 54 5.03 16.08 -2.06
CA LEU A 54 6.27 15.31 -1.96
C LEU A 54 6.81 14.87 -3.34
N PRO A 55 5.98 14.39 -4.28
CA PRO A 55 6.45 14.02 -5.61
C PRO A 55 7.19 15.16 -6.33
N GLU A 56 6.68 16.39 -6.28
CA GLU A 56 7.32 17.56 -6.90
C GLU A 56 8.64 17.94 -6.20
N SER A 57 8.71 17.78 -4.87
CA SER A 57 9.95 17.96 -4.13
C SER A 57 11.01 16.95 -4.55
N LEU A 58 10.63 15.69 -4.72
CA LEU A 58 11.52 14.62 -5.16
C LEU A 58 11.97 14.82 -6.61
N LYS A 59 11.07 15.32 -7.48
CA LYS A 59 11.41 15.71 -8.85
C LYS A 59 12.55 16.73 -8.88
N LYS A 60 12.42 17.83 -8.14
CA LYS A 60 13.47 18.86 -8.04
C LYS A 60 14.80 18.31 -7.53
N LEU A 61 14.75 17.37 -6.59
CA LEU A 61 15.97 16.71 -6.12
C LEU A 61 16.56 15.78 -7.19
N SER A 62 15.74 15.09 -7.97
CA SER A 62 16.22 14.24 -9.07
C SER A 62 16.89 15.04 -10.18
N GLU A 63 16.43 16.26 -10.46
CA GLU A 63 17.06 17.17 -11.42
C GLU A 63 18.46 17.61 -10.96
N LYS A 64 18.68 17.73 -9.64
CA LYS A 64 19.95 18.14 -9.05
C LYS A 64 20.93 17.00 -8.81
N TYR A 65 20.46 15.86 -8.32
CA TYR A 65 21.30 14.73 -7.85
C TYR A 65 21.27 13.51 -8.78
N GLY A 66 20.43 13.55 -9.81
CA GLY A 66 20.24 12.44 -10.73
C GLY A 66 19.10 11.52 -10.32
N PRO A 67 18.84 10.45 -11.11
CA PRO A 67 17.68 9.58 -10.93
C PRO A 67 17.80 8.59 -9.76
N VAL A 68 18.96 8.51 -9.12
CA VAL A 68 19.22 7.70 -7.92
C VAL A 68 19.85 8.60 -6.89
N PHE A 69 19.14 8.93 -5.84
CA PHE A 69 19.64 9.82 -4.79
C PHE A 69 19.15 9.42 -3.41
N THR A 70 19.81 9.92 -2.37
CA THR A 70 19.49 9.61 -0.98
C THR A 70 18.87 10.82 -0.29
N ILE A 71 17.77 10.58 0.44
CA ILE A 71 17.21 11.55 1.39
C ILE A 71 17.19 10.91 2.79
N HIS A 72 17.12 11.76 3.80
CA HIS A 72 16.95 11.34 5.18
C HIS A 72 15.63 11.84 5.72
N LEU A 73 14.78 10.92 6.17
CA LEU A 73 13.55 11.26 6.87
C LEU A 73 13.74 10.92 8.36
N GLY A 74 14.05 11.94 9.16
CA GLY A 74 14.56 11.75 10.51
C GLY A 74 15.90 10.98 10.47
N PRO A 75 16.06 9.93 11.28
CA PRO A 75 17.27 9.09 11.29
C PRO A 75 17.36 8.10 10.12
N ARG A 76 16.33 7.95 9.31
CA ARG A 76 16.23 6.92 8.27
C ARG A 76 16.78 7.40 6.94
N LYS A 77 17.69 6.61 6.38
CA LYS A 77 18.19 6.79 5.01
C LYS A 77 17.22 6.14 4.02
N ILE A 78 16.87 6.90 2.98
CA ILE A 78 15.95 6.46 1.92
C ILE A 78 16.61 6.73 0.59
N VAL A 79 16.77 5.70 -0.22
CA VAL A 79 17.17 5.87 -1.61
C VAL A 79 15.92 6.07 -2.46
N VAL A 80 15.89 7.17 -3.18
CA VAL A 80 14.82 7.48 -4.12
C VAL A 80 15.27 7.05 -5.51
N LEU A 81 14.44 6.23 -6.15
CA LEU A 81 14.59 5.85 -7.56
C LEU A 81 13.57 6.65 -8.36
N TYR A 82 14.04 7.52 -9.22
CA TYR A 82 13.21 8.46 -9.97
C TYR A 82 13.32 8.18 -11.47
N GLY A 83 12.19 7.89 -12.11
CA GLY A 83 12.13 7.66 -13.55
C GLY A 83 11.97 6.19 -13.94
N TYR A 84 11.33 6.00 -15.10
CA TYR A 84 10.93 4.68 -15.60
C TYR A 84 12.10 3.70 -15.66
N ASP A 85 13.21 4.09 -16.32
CA ASP A 85 14.34 3.18 -16.55
C ASP A 85 14.97 2.67 -15.27
N VAL A 86 15.12 3.56 -14.28
CA VAL A 86 15.71 3.20 -12.97
C VAL A 86 14.77 2.31 -12.18
N VAL A 87 13.49 2.63 -12.19
CA VAL A 87 12.47 1.84 -11.49
C VAL A 87 12.32 0.46 -12.13
N LYS A 88 12.30 0.40 -13.47
CA LYS A 88 12.26 -0.87 -14.23
C LYS A 88 13.49 -1.74 -13.92
N GLU A 89 14.69 -1.15 -13.95
CA GLU A 89 15.95 -1.86 -13.64
C GLU A 89 15.90 -2.47 -12.23
N ALA A 90 15.40 -1.73 -11.22
CA ALA A 90 15.31 -2.20 -9.85
C ALA A 90 14.22 -3.26 -9.65
N LEU A 91 12.99 -3.02 -10.18
CA LEU A 91 11.81 -3.84 -9.86
C LEU A 91 11.59 -5.01 -10.82
N ILE A 92 12.20 -4.97 -12.02
CA ILE A 92 12.05 -6.01 -13.04
C ILE A 92 13.39 -6.70 -13.27
N ASP A 93 14.43 -5.94 -13.64
CA ASP A 93 15.70 -6.54 -14.07
C ASP A 93 16.52 -7.07 -12.86
N GLN A 94 16.39 -6.43 -11.66
CA GLN A 94 16.99 -6.86 -10.40
C GLN A 94 15.93 -7.16 -9.32
N ALA A 95 14.76 -7.66 -9.71
CA ALA A 95 13.59 -7.82 -8.85
C ALA A 95 13.89 -8.61 -7.55
N ASP A 96 14.70 -9.66 -7.64
CA ASP A 96 15.06 -10.47 -6.48
C ASP A 96 15.80 -9.65 -5.42
N ASP A 97 16.76 -8.83 -5.84
CA ASP A 97 17.58 -8.03 -4.92
C ASP A 97 16.76 -6.96 -4.18
N PHE A 98 15.74 -6.41 -4.85
CA PHE A 98 14.84 -5.39 -4.32
C PHE A 98 13.50 -5.94 -3.80
N SER A 99 13.37 -7.25 -3.63
CA SER A 99 12.12 -7.91 -3.22
C SER A 99 11.76 -7.70 -1.74
N GLY A 100 12.68 -7.21 -0.92
CA GLY A 100 12.43 -7.01 0.50
C GLY A 100 11.47 -5.85 0.76
N ARG A 101 10.68 -5.95 1.84
CA ARG A 101 9.89 -4.85 2.39
C ARG A 101 10.69 -4.12 3.45
N GLY A 102 10.71 -2.80 3.32
CA GLY A 102 11.30 -1.96 4.34
C GLY A 102 10.48 -1.97 5.62
N ASN A 103 11.16 -1.97 6.76
CA ASN A 103 10.48 -1.87 8.03
C ASN A 103 10.02 -0.41 8.27
N LEU A 104 8.73 -0.14 8.07
CA LEU A 104 8.08 1.05 8.55
C LEU A 104 7.42 0.73 9.90
N PRO A 105 7.76 1.45 11.01
CA PRO A 105 7.26 1.14 12.34
C PRO A 105 5.76 1.03 12.42
N LEU A 106 5.04 1.89 11.72
CA LEU A 106 3.58 1.83 11.69
C LEU A 106 3.09 0.53 11.04
N LEU A 107 3.61 0.15 9.88
CA LEU A 107 3.22 -1.08 9.20
C LEU A 107 3.62 -2.31 10.01
N GLU A 108 4.79 -2.30 10.62
CA GLU A 108 5.22 -3.37 11.53
C GLU A 108 4.29 -3.50 12.73
N ARG A 109 3.85 -2.38 13.30
CA ARG A 109 2.88 -2.34 14.39
C ARG A 109 1.52 -2.89 13.99
N LEU A 110 1.03 -2.54 12.79
CA LEU A 110 -0.28 -2.94 12.29
C LEU A 110 -0.30 -4.39 11.81
N PHE A 111 0.73 -4.83 11.08
CA PHE A 111 0.74 -6.11 10.34
C PHE A 111 1.77 -7.12 10.83
N LYS A 112 2.65 -6.75 11.76
CA LYS A 112 3.66 -7.62 12.41
C LYS A 112 4.58 -8.37 11.44
N GLY A 113 4.81 -7.82 10.24
CA GLY A 113 5.63 -8.46 9.22
C GLY A 113 5.03 -9.76 8.64
N THR A 114 3.72 -9.96 8.77
CA THR A 114 2.99 -11.13 8.25
C THR A 114 2.13 -10.76 7.02
N GLY A 115 1.53 -11.76 6.35
CA GLY A 115 0.73 -11.55 5.14
C GLY A 115 1.57 -11.38 3.87
N ILE A 116 0.97 -10.92 2.78
CA ILE A 116 1.63 -10.74 1.48
C ILE A 116 2.32 -9.38 1.36
N VAL A 117 1.75 -8.35 1.99
CA VAL A 117 2.22 -6.96 1.82
C VAL A 117 3.48 -6.69 2.63
N THR A 118 3.59 -7.20 3.85
CA THR A 118 4.66 -6.84 4.80
C THR A 118 5.66 -7.94 5.10
N SER A 119 5.37 -9.20 4.76
CA SER A 119 6.32 -10.31 4.96
C SER A 119 7.51 -10.24 3.99
N ASN A 120 8.57 -10.95 4.33
CA ASN A 120 9.82 -11.00 3.59
C ASN A 120 10.29 -12.45 3.39
N GLY A 121 11.23 -12.67 2.47
CA GLY A 121 11.92 -13.94 2.29
C GLY A 121 11.02 -15.08 1.81
N GLU A 122 11.20 -16.27 2.37
CA GLU A 122 10.45 -17.46 1.95
C GLU A 122 8.97 -17.38 2.31
N THR A 123 8.62 -16.83 3.47
CA THR A 123 7.23 -16.57 3.85
C THR A 123 6.49 -15.78 2.78
N TRP A 124 7.07 -14.65 2.35
CA TRP A 124 6.50 -13.84 1.27
C TRP A 124 6.36 -14.60 -0.05
N LYS A 125 7.41 -15.33 -0.44
CA LYS A 125 7.39 -16.08 -1.71
C LYS A 125 6.29 -17.14 -1.73
N GLN A 126 6.15 -17.90 -0.64
CA GLN A 126 5.15 -18.96 -0.54
C GLN A 126 3.73 -18.40 -0.51
N LEU A 127 3.47 -17.41 0.37
CA LEU A 127 2.14 -16.79 0.48
C LEU A 127 1.73 -16.09 -0.81
N ARG A 128 2.65 -15.34 -1.43
CA ARG A 128 2.37 -14.65 -2.71
C ARG A 128 2.09 -15.64 -3.84
N ARG A 129 2.90 -16.69 -3.99
CA ARG A 129 2.67 -17.72 -5.03
C ARG A 129 1.31 -18.38 -4.83
N PHE A 130 1.03 -18.80 -3.61
CA PHE A 130 -0.25 -19.41 -3.28
C PHE A 130 -1.41 -18.46 -3.60
N ALA A 131 -1.38 -17.23 -3.09
CA ALA A 131 -2.46 -16.27 -3.28
C ALA A 131 -2.71 -15.97 -4.76
N LEU A 132 -1.68 -15.68 -5.55
CA LEU A 132 -1.84 -15.40 -6.98
C LEU A 132 -2.40 -16.58 -7.76
N THR A 133 -1.99 -17.81 -7.42
CA THR A 133 -2.52 -19.03 -8.06
C THR A 133 -3.98 -19.22 -7.68
N THR A 134 -4.29 -19.17 -6.40
CA THR A 134 -5.65 -19.35 -5.87
C THR A 134 -6.62 -18.30 -6.41
N LEU A 135 -6.24 -17.01 -6.39
CA LEU A 135 -7.07 -15.95 -6.98
C LEU A 135 -7.33 -16.18 -8.47
N ARG A 136 -6.32 -16.64 -9.23
CA ARG A 136 -6.48 -17.01 -10.64
C ARG A 136 -7.44 -18.18 -10.81
N ASP A 137 -7.43 -19.15 -9.90
CA ASP A 137 -8.33 -20.31 -9.96
C ASP A 137 -9.77 -19.91 -9.63
N PHE A 138 -9.99 -18.94 -8.74
CA PHE A 138 -11.28 -18.30 -8.50
C PHE A 138 -11.66 -17.24 -9.55
N GLY A 139 -10.92 -17.15 -10.62
CA GLY A 139 -11.30 -16.39 -11.80
C GLY A 139 -10.78 -14.97 -11.88
N VAL A 140 -10.00 -14.49 -10.92
CA VAL A 140 -9.39 -13.16 -11.01
C VAL A 140 -8.51 -13.09 -12.27
N GLY A 141 -8.84 -12.13 -13.15
CA GLY A 141 -8.21 -12.00 -14.47
C GLY A 141 -8.69 -13.00 -15.54
N LYS A 142 -9.77 -13.74 -15.29
CA LYS A 142 -10.42 -14.67 -16.24
C LYS A 142 -11.90 -14.32 -16.40
N ARG A 143 -12.58 -14.97 -17.36
CA ARG A 143 -14.02 -14.77 -17.61
C ARG A 143 -14.91 -15.11 -16.41
N SER A 144 -14.51 -16.04 -15.56
CA SER A 144 -15.32 -16.48 -14.42
C SER A 144 -15.52 -15.40 -13.34
N ILE A 145 -14.73 -14.33 -13.30
CA ILE A 145 -14.99 -13.18 -12.44
C ILE A 145 -16.09 -12.26 -12.99
N ASP A 146 -16.37 -12.34 -14.31
CA ASP A 146 -17.34 -11.46 -14.97
C ASP A 146 -18.74 -11.58 -14.33
N GLU A 147 -19.17 -12.80 -14.00
CA GLU A 147 -20.48 -13.04 -13.39
C GLU A 147 -20.61 -12.32 -12.05
N ARG A 148 -19.59 -12.40 -11.18
CA ARG A 148 -19.56 -11.70 -9.89
C ARG A 148 -19.56 -10.17 -10.05
N ILE A 149 -18.82 -9.68 -11.04
CA ILE A 149 -18.79 -8.24 -11.35
C ILE A 149 -20.11 -7.78 -11.91
N GLN A 150 -20.73 -8.55 -12.81
CA GLN A 150 -22.03 -8.21 -13.41
C GLN A 150 -23.15 -8.22 -12.38
N GLU A 151 -23.15 -9.21 -11.49
CA GLU A 151 -24.11 -9.27 -10.37
C GLU A 151 -24.00 -8.02 -9.51
N GLU A 152 -22.81 -7.68 -9.07
CA GLU A 152 -22.61 -6.51 -8.21
C GLU A 152 -22.88 -5.19 -8.93
N ALA A 153 -22.54 -5.09 -10.22
CA ALA A 153 -22.87 -3.95 -11.06
C ALA A 153 -24.38 -3.77 -11.19
N HIS A 154 -25.15 -4.86 -11.27
CA HIS A 154 -26.62 -4.80 -11.28
C HIS A 154 -27.16 -4.18 -9.98
N PHE A 155 -26.72 -4.65 -8.82
CA PHE A 155 -27.09 -4.06 -7.53
C PHE A 155 -26.68 -2.59 -7.40
N LEU A 156 -25.51 -2.24 -7.90
CA LEU A 156 -25.04 -0.85 -7.90
C LEU A 156 -25.94 0.04 -8.77
N VAL A 157 -26.30 -0.38 -9.98
CA VAL A 157 -27.19 0.34 -10.89
C VAL A 157 -28.58 0.49 -10.29
N GLU A 158 -29.14 -0.58 -9.68
CA GLU A 158 -30.42 -0.53 -9.00
C GLU A 158 -30.39 0.48 -7.83
N ARG A 159 -29.34 0.46 -7.02
CA ARG A 159 -29.14 1.42 -5.93
C ARG A 159 -29.10 2.85 -6.44
N ILE A 160 -28.39 3.11 -7.55
CA ILE A 160 -28.32 4.42 -8.18
C ILE A 160 -29.72 4.85 -8.69
N ARG A 161 -30.46 3.98 -9.35
CA ARG A 161 -31.84 4.25 -9.82
C ARG A 161 -32.77 4.66 -8.68
N ASN A 162 -32.65 3.99 -7.53
CA ASN A 162 -33.48 4.23 -6.35
C ASN A 162 -33.21 5.59 -5.67
N THR A 163 -32.15 6.30 -6.04
CA THR A 163 -31.92 7.68 -5.57
C THR A 163 -32.85 8.70 -6.24
N HIS A 164 -33.53 8.33 -7.32
CA HIS A 164 -34.47 9.17 -8.08
C HIS A 164 -33.95 10.59 -8.44
N GLY A 165 -32.64 10.73 -8.58
CA GLY A 165 -32.00 12.02 -8.85
C GLY A 165 -32.14 13.06 -7.74
N ARG A 166 -32.65 12.69 -6.55
CA ARG A 166 -32.92 13.62 -5.43
C ARG A 166 -31.64 14.16 -4.78
N THR A 167 -30.56 13.51 -4.99
CA THR A 167 -29.24 13.97 -4.56
C THR A 167 -28.57 14.54 -5.80
N GLY A 168 -28.27 15.83 -5.81
CA GLY A 168 -27.56 16.46 -6.94
C GLY A 168 -26.32 15.65 -7.35
N LEU A 169 -25.82 15.82 -8.57
CA LEU A 169 -24.71 15.06 -9.18
C LEU A 169 -23.51 14.76 -8.25
N CYS A 170 -23.27 15.58 -7.22
CA CYS A 170 -22.24 15.36 -6.20
C CYS A 170 -22.50 14.17 -5.27
N ALA A 171 -23.74 13.82 -4.99
CA ALA A 171 -24.07 12.68 -4.11
C ALA A 171 -24.11 11.33 -4.87
N TYR A 172 -24.21 11.36 -6.19
CA TYR A 172 -24.09 10.17 -7.04
C TYR A 172 -22.71 9.49 -6.91
N TRP A 173 -21.71 10.30 -6.64
CA TRP A 173 -20.34 9.84 -6.49
C TRP A 173 -19.94 9.77 -5.03
N ASP A 174 -20.94 9.59 -4.15
CA ASP A 174 -20.66 9.28 -2.76
C ASP A 174 -19.69 8.09 -2.73
N THR A 175 -18.57 8.31 -2.10
CA THR A 175 -17.50 7.32 -1.94
C THR A 175 -18.06 5.96 -1.53
N LEU A 176 -19.14 5.96 -0.76
CA LEU A 176 -19.80 4.78 -0.21
C LEU A 176 -20.41 3.84 -1.27
N PHE A 177 -20.92 4.35 -2.40
CA PHE A 177 -21.54 3.47 -3.41
C PHE A 177 -20.49 2.58 -4.09
N LEU A 178 -19.41 3.19 -4.55
CA LEU A 178 -18.36 2.46 -5.27
C LEU A 178 -17.54 1.58 -4.34
N ILE A 179 -17.23 2.06 -3.13
CA ILE A 179 -16.46 1.25 -2.19
C ILE A 179 -17.25 0.01 -1.74
N HIS A 180 -18.56 0.11 -1.54
CA HIS A 180 -19.40 -1.04 -1.20
C HIS A 180 -19.43 -2.07 -2.33
N ALA A 181 -19.62 -1.63 -3.58
CA ALA A 181 -19.65 -2.53 -4.72
C ALA A 181 -18.30 -3.23 -4.93
N VAL A 182 -17.21 -2.47 -4.94
CA VAL A 182 -15.87 -3.05 -5.09
C VAL A 182 -15.54 -4.01 -3.93
N SER A 183 -15.85 -3.62 -2.70
CA SER A 183 -15.66 -4.49 -1.53
C SER A 183 -16.40 -5.80 -1.65
N ASN A 184 -17.65 -5.77 -2.15
CA ASN A 184 -18.45 -6.99 -2.33
C ASN A 184 -17.88 -7.93 -3.39
N ILE A 185 -17.32 -7.40 -4.48
CA ILE A 185 -16.60 -8.24 -5.45
C ILE A 185 -15.42 -8.94 -4.77
N ILE A 186 -14.63 -8.22 -3.96
CA ILE A 186 -13.53 -8.82 -3.20
C ILE A 186 -14.05 -9.83 -2.18
N CYS A 187 -15.12 -9.49 -1.43
CA CYS A 187 -15.74 -10.39 -0.46
C CYS A 187 -16.20 -11.69 -1.11
N SER A 188 -16.80 -11.62 -2.29
CA SER A 188 -17.26 -12.82 -3.00
C SER A 188 -16.11 -13.75 -3.40
N VAL A 189 -14.91 -13.24 -3.62
CA VAL A 189 -13.72 -14.04 -3.95
C VAL A 189 -13.03 -14.56 -2.68
N VAL A 190 -12.96 -13.73 -1.64
CA VAL A 190 -12.15 -13.99 -0.44
C VAL A 190 -12.95 -14.74 0.62
N PHE A 191 -14.21 -14.34 0.84
CA PHE A 191 -15.13 -14.90 1.85
C PHE A 191 -16.23 -15.81 1.26
N GLY A 192 -16.29 -15.93 -0.08
CA GLY A 192 -17.25 -16.78 -0.79
C GLY A 192 -18.57 -16.09 -1.14
N ASP A 193 -19.03 -15.13 -0.37
CA ASP A 193 -20.30 -14.46 -0.52
C ASP A 193 -20.20 -12.94 -0.55
N ARG A 194 -21.21 -12.30 -1.16
CA ARG A 194 -21.42 -10.85 -1.07
C ARG A 194 -22.25 -10.50 0.17
N PHE A 195 -22.10 -9.28 0.66
CA PHE A 195 -22.91 -8.74 1.75
C PHE A 195 -24.03 -7.83 1.24
N ASP A 196 -25.16 -7.84 1.92
CA ASP A 196 -26.19 -6.84 1.70
C ASP A 196 -25.65 -5.44 2.09
N TYR A 197 -26.00 -4.41 1.31
CA TYR A 197 -25.57 -3.03 1.58
C TYR A 197 -26.11 -2.43 2.90
N LYS A 198 -27.06 -3.12 3.55
CA LYS A 198 -27.58 -2.75 4.88
C LYS A 198 -26.98 -3.61 6.00
N ASN A 199 -26.13 -4.59 5.66
CA ASN A 199 -25.49 -5.42 6.67
C ASN A 199 -24.57 -4.57 7.57
N LYS A 200 -24.85 -4.58 8.87
CA LYS A 200 -24.15 -3.73 9.84
C LYS A 200 -22.68 -4.08 9.99
N GLU A 201 -22.34 -5.36 9.94
CA GLU A 201 -20.96 -5.84 10.07
C GLU A 201 -20.13 -5.40 8.88
N PHE A 202 -20.66 -5.57 7.67
CA PHE A 202 -20.04 -5.08 6.44
C PHE A 202 -19.84 -3.57 6.45
N LEU A 203 -20.86 -2.80 6.84
CA LEU A 203 -20.77 -1.34 6.94
C LEU A 203 -19.71 -0.91 7.98
N THR A 204 -19.64 -1.61 9.12
CA THR A 204 -18.61 -1.36 10.13
C THR A 204 -17.21 -1.63 9.56
N LEU A 205 -17.03 -2.75 8.87
CA LEU A 205 -15.77 -3.11 8.23
C LEU A 205 -15.29 -2.00 7.26
N ILE A 206 -16.18 -1.53 6.38
CA ILE A 206 -15.84 -0.45 5.43
C ILE A 206 -15.51 0.85 6.17
N CYS A 207 -16.28 1.21 7.21
CA CYS A 207 -16.04 2.40 8.02
C CYS A 207 -14.65 2.37 8.69
N LEU A 208 -14.26 1.23 9.26
CA LEU A 208 -12.93 1.05 9.89
C LEU A 208 -11.79 1.19 8.87
N LEU A 209 -11.98 0.70 7.63
CA LEU A 209 -11.01 0.87 6.55
C LEU A 209 -10.84 2.33 6.12
N GLU A 210 -11.96 3.02 5.91
CA GLU A 210 -11.94 4.43 5.55
C GLU A 210 -11.32 5.29 6.64
N GLU A 211 -11.68 5.03 7.90
CA GLU A 211 -11.08 5.72 9.03
C GLU A 211 -9.57 5.51 9.09
N ASN A 212 -9.09 4.28 8.94
CA ASN A 212 -7.66 4.00 8.90
C ASN A 212 -6.94 4.72 7.76
N SER A 213 -7.56 4.79 6.58
CA SER A 213 -7.03 5.55 5.44
C SER A 213 -6.88 7.04 5.75
N GLN A 214 -7.86 7.64 6.44
CA GLN A 214 -7.80 9.03 6.87
C GLN A 214 -6.74 9.25 7.95
N LEU A 215 -6.70 8.39 8.97
CA LEU A 215 -5.76 8.46 10.07
C LEU A 215 -4.31 8.31 9.61
N GLN A 216 -4.06 7.47 8.59
CA GLN A 216 -2.73 7.26 8.01
C GLN A 216 -2.10 8.55 7.49
N ASN A 217 -2.90 9.46 6.97
CA ASN A 217 -2.43 10.73 6.39
C ASN A 217 -2.21 11.85 7.41
N THR A 218 -2.48 11.59 8.69
CA THR A 218 -2.27 12.60 9.74
C THR A 218 -0.78 12.78 10.06
N ILE A 219 -0.37 14.01 10.37
CA ILE A 219 1.02 14.33 10.75
C ILE A 219 1.47 13.47 11.94
N GLN A 220 0.61 13.27 12.93
CA GLN A 220 0.92 12.46 14.12
C GLN A 220 1.23 11.00 13.76
N THR A 221 0.45 10.41 12.84
CA THR A 221 0.71 9.06 12.34
C THR A 221 2.02 8.97 11.56
N GLN A 222 2.33 9.97 10.76
CA GLN A 222 3.59 10.02 10.05
C GLN A 222 4.80 10.18 11.00
N LEU A 223 4.64 10.97 12.08
CA LEU A 223 5.67 11.10 13.11
C LEU A 223 5.97 9.77 13.83
N TYR A 224 4.99 8.88 13.94
CA TYR A 224 5.23 7.54 14.48
C TYR A 224 6.26 6.74 13.66
N ASN A 225 6.32 6.95 12.35
CA ASN A 225 7.33 6.29 11.50
C ASN A 225 8.75 6.80 11.77
N PHE A 226 8.91 8.00 12.31
CA PHE A 226 10.22 8.59 12.60
C PHE A 226 10.65 8.42 14.05
N PHE A 227 9.70 8.51 14.98
CA PHE A 227 9.94 8.48 16.42
C PHE A 227 9.01 7.48 17.13
N PRO A 228 9.07 6.17 16.79
CA PRO A 228 8.10 5.18 17.30
C PRO A 228 8.11 5.09 18.82
N THR A 229 9.30 5.06 19.43
CA THR A 229 9.44 4.94 20.88
C THR A 229 8.80 6.12 21.63
N LEU A 230 9.01 7.36 21.14
CA LEU A 230 8.40 8.54 21.75
C LEU A 230 6.88 8.54 21.57
N MET A 231 6.43 8.25 20.36
CA MET A 231 5.00 8.27 20.01
C MET A 231 4.20 7.17 20.70
N GLU A 232 4.84 6.06 21.10
CA GLU A 232 4.15 4.97 21.84
C GLU A 232 3.61 5.46 23.20
N PHE A 233 4.27 6.41 23.84
CA PHE A 233 3.82 7.00 25.11
C PHE A 233 2.73 8.05 24.92
N LEU A 234 2.57 8.61 23.73
CA LEU A 234 1.61 9.66 23.44
C LEU A 234 0.26 9.10 22.97
N PRO A 235 -0.86 9.71 23.33
CA PRO A 235 -2.14 9.41 22.70
C PRO A 235 -2.13 9.90 21.26
N GLY A 236 -2.78 9.17 20.34
CA GLY A 236 -2.83 9.62 18.97
C GLY A 236 -3.50 8.65 18.00
N PRO A 237 -3.64 9.06 16.72
CA PRO A 237 -4.33 8.30 15.70
C PRO A 237 -3.70 6.93 15.43
N HIS A 238 -2.38 6.77 15.62
CA HIS A 238 -1.71 5.48 15.47
C HIS A 238 -2.29 4.39 16.39
N LYS A 239 -2.67 4.73 17.65
CA LYS A 239 -3.31 3.79 18.57
C LYS A 239 -4.72 3.41 18.11
N LYS A 240 -5.45 4.37 17.56
CA LYS A 240 -6.78 4.11 17.02
C LYS A 240 -6.70 3.20 15.78
N MET A 241 -5.71 3.41 14.91
CA MET A 241 -5.48 2.53 13.77
C MET A 241 -5.23 1.08 14.19
N VAL A 242 -4.41 0.86 15.22
CA VAL A 242 -4.17 -0.49 15.77
C VAL A 242 -5.49 -1.12 16.22
N LYS A 243 -6.30 -0.39 17.00
CA LYS A 243 -7.59 -0.89 17.47
C LYS A 243 -8.53 -1.22 16.31
N ASN A 244 -8.60 -0.37 15.30
CA ASN A 244 -9.42 -0.62 14.11
C ASN A 244 -8.98 -1.89 13.36
N ILE A 245 -7.66 -2.13 13.24
CA ILE A 245 -7.14 -3.36 12.62
C ILE A 245 -7.47 -4.59 13.48
N GLU A 246 -7.40 -4.48 14.81
CA GLU A 246 -7.79 -5.58 15.71
C GLU A 246 -9.28 -5.94 15.58
N GLU A 247 -10.15 -4.95 15.39
CA GLU A 247 -11.59 -5.19 15.14
C GLU A 247 -11.83 -5.86 13.78
N ILE A 248 -11.10 -5.45 12.74
CA ILE A 248 -11.16 -6.09 11.43
C ILE A 248 -10.63 -7.53 11.50
N ASP A 249 -9.51 -7.76 12.17
CA ASP A 249 -8.96 -9.10 12.38
C ASP A 249 -9.96 -10.01 13.07
N LYS A 250 -10.65 -9.54 14.10
CA LYS A 250 -11.68 -10.30 14.82
C LYS A 250 -12.78 -10.74 13.88
N PHE A 251 -13.28 -9.84 13.03
CA PHE A 251 -14.28 -10.17 12.02
C PHE A 251 -13.79 -11.26 11.05
N ILE A 252 -12.55 -11.13 10.55
CA ILE A 252 -11.96 -12.13 9.65
C ILE A 252 -11.82 -13.48 10.35
N LEU A 253 -11.38 -13.50 11.61
CA LEU A 253 -11.23 -14.73 12.39
C LEU A 253 -12.57 -15.43 12.63
N GLU A 254 -13.66 -14.69 12.87
CA GLU A 254 -14.99 -15.24 12.99
C GLU A 254 -15.44 -15.95 11.71
N ILE A 255 -15.17 -15.35 10.53
CA ILE A 255 -15.42 -15.98 9.23
C ILE A 255 -14.57 -17.24 9.04
N ILE A 256 -13.27 -17.19 9.37
CA ILE A 256 -12.37 -18.35 9.28
C ILE A 256 -12.90 -19.51 10.13
N VAL A 257 -13.37 -19.24 11.35
CA VAL A 257 -13.96 -20.27 12.23
C VAL A 257 -15.23 -20.88 11.63
N GLN A 258 -16.06 -20.07 10.97
CA GLN A 258 -17.24 -20.57 10.26
C GLN A 258 -16.84 -21.47 9.08
N HIS A 259 -15.84 -21.05 8.29
CA HIS A 259 -15.31 -21.87 7.17
C HIS A 259 -14.74 -23.20 7.65
N GLN A 260 -13.97 -23.21 8.75
CA GLN A 260 -13.44 -24.45 9.33
C GLN A 260 -14.53 -25.48 9.66
N LYS A 261 -15.74 -25.02 10.04
CA LYS A 261 -16.88 -25.90 10.40
C LYS A 261 -17.68 -26.36 9.19
N THR A 262 -17.74 -25.58 8.12
CA THR A 262 -18.68 -25.76 7.00
C THR A 262 -18.04 -26.11 5.68
N ARG A 263 -16.70 -26.03 5.56
CA ARG A 263 -16.00 -26.28 4.30
C ARG A 263 -16.10 -27.73 3.84
N ASP A 264 -16.11 -27.92 2.55
CA ASP A 264 -15.84 -29.18 1.88
C ASP A 264 -14.39 -29.14 1.32
N PRO A 265 -13.46 -29.97 1.83
CA PRO A 265 -12.09 -29.99 1.31
C PRO A 265 -11.96 -30.33 -0.17
N THR A 266 -12.95 -31.03 -0.75
CA THR A 266 -12.94 -31.42 -2.17
C THR A 266 -13.43 -30.33 -3.11
N CYS A 267 -14.18 -29.34 -2.58
CA CYS A 267 -14.78 -28.26 -3.35
C CYS A 267 -14.63 -26.91 -2.62
N PRO A 268 -13.44 -26.28 -2.64
CA PRO A 268 -13.21 -24.99 -1.99
C PRO A 268 -14.06 -23.89 -2.64
N ARG A 269 -14.85 -23.17 -1.85
CA ARG A 269 -15.78 -22.11 -2.28
C ARG A 269 -15.06 -20.79 -2.61
N ASP A 270 -13.96 -20.51 -1.88
CA ASP A 270 -13.31 -19.23 -1.83
C ASP A 270 -11.84 -19.34 -1.41
N PHE A 271 -11.18 -18.17 -1.26
CA PHE A 271 -9.79 -18.10 -0.86
C PHE A 271 -9.52 -18.70 0.52
N ILE A 272 -10.43 -18.49 1.49
CA ILE A 272 -10.27 -19.02 2.86
C ILE A 272 -10.31 -20.55 2.85
N ASP A 273 -11.29 -21.16 2.17
CA ASP A 273 -11.37 -22.61 2.05
C ASP A 273 -10.12 -23.21 1.40
N ALA A 274 -9.63 -22.59 0.31
CA ALA A 274 -8.41 -23.03 -0.36
C ALA A 274 -7.17 -22.95 0.54
N PHE A 275 -7.06 -21.87 1.34
CA PHE A 275 -5.95 -21.71 2.28
C PHE A 275 -6.03 -22.73 3.43
N LEU A 276 -7.21 -22.98 3.97
CA LEU A 276 -7.43 -24.00 4.99
C LEU A 276 -7.09 -25.40 4.47
N ASN A 277 -7.43 -25.71 3.20
CA ASN A 277 -7.01 -26.96 2.57
C ASN A 277 -5.49 -27.07 2.46
N LYS A 278 -4.81 -25.94 2.12
CA LYS A 278 -3.36 -25.91 2.07
C LYS A 278 -2.73 -26.12 3.45
N MET A 279 -3.31 -25.52 4.49
CA MET A 279 -2.88 -25.77 5.88
C MET A 279 -2.98 -27.24 6.26
N ASP A 280 -4.07 -27.92 5.88
CA ASP A 280 -4.25 -29.35 6.16
C ASP A 280 -3.23 -30.24 5.42
N GLN A 281 -2.92 -29.88 4.16
CA GLN A 281 -1.89 -30.61 3.38
C GLN A 281 -0.49 -30.49 4.02
N GLU A 282 -0.22 -29.38 4.68
CA GLU A 282 1.06 -29.12 5.33
C GLU A 282 1.08 -29.44 6.83
N LYS A 283 0.02 -30.06 7.37
CA LYS A 283 0.00 -30.62 8.74
C LYS A 283 1.13 -31.62 8.90
N GLY A 284 2.05 -31.34 9.82
CA GLY A 284 3.26 -32.16 10.04
C GLY A 284 4.54 -31.51 9.51
N ASN A 285 4.46 -30.47 8.69
CA ASN A 285 5.60 -29.63 8.36
C ASN A 285 5.77 -28.57 9.45
N GLY A 286 6.67 -28.78 10.40
CA GLY A 286 6.94 -27.84 11.50
C GLY A 286 7.46 -26.45 11.07
N HIS A 287 7.72 -26.27 9.79
CA HIS A 287 8.17 -25.01 9.17
C HIS A 287 7.18 -24.45 8.15
N SER A 288 5.90 -24.90 8.20
CA SER A 288 4.89 -24.37 7.28
C SER A 288 4.57 -22.90 7.57
N GLU A 289 4.54 -22.12 6.51
CA GLU A 289 4.13 -20.70 6.55
C GLU A 289 2.59 -20.55 6.53
N PHE A 290 1.86 -21.64 6.34
CA PHE A 290 0.38 -21.65 6.28
C PHE A 290 -0.20 -21.89 7.67
N THR A 291 -0.51 -20.79 8.36
CA THR A 291 -1.09 -20.77 9.71
C THR A 291 -2.38 -19.95 9.72
N VAL A 292 -3.18 -20.03 10.77
CA VAL A 292 -4.38 -19.20 10.94
C VAL A 292 -4.01 -17.71 10.98
N GLU A 293 -2.86 -17.37 11.57
CA GLU A 293 -2.38 -15.99 11.61
C GLU A 293 -2.05 -15.49 10.21
N THR A 294 -1.28 -16.24 9.41
CA THR A 294 -0.94 -15.83 8.04
C THR A 294 -2.16 -15.86 7.13
N LEU A 295 -3.16 -16.73 7.36
CA LEU A 295 -4.44 -16.71 6.69
C LEU A 295 -5.19 -15.40 6.97
N SER A 296 -5.39 -15.05 8.25
CA SER A 296 -6.09 -13.82 8.63
C SER A 296 -5.42 -12.58 8.01
N ARG A 297 -4.10 -12.50 8.09
CA ARG A 297 -3.34 -11.37 7.52
C ARG A 297 -3.38 -11.31 6.01
N THR A 298 -3.25 -12.45 5.34
CA THR A 298 -3.34 -12.50 3.86
C THR A 298 -4.73 -12.11 3.40
N THR A 299 -5.76 -12.55 4.10
CA THR A 299 -7.16 -12.18 3.84
C THR A 299 -7.37 -10.67 4.01
N LEU A 300 -6.86 -10.09 5.09
CA LEU A 300 -6.87 -8.64 5.32
C LEU A 300 -6.14 -7.88 4.21
N ASP A 301 -4.94 -8.32 3.82
CA ASP A 301 -4.16 -7.70 2.75
C ASP A 301 -4.93 -7.68 1.42
N LEU A 302 -5.55 -8.78 1.04
CA LEU A 302 -6.36 -8.89 -0.19
C LEU A 302 -7.57 -7.95 -0.15
N PHE A 303 -8.26 -7.91 0.99
CA PHE A 303 -9.43 -7.06 1.16
C PHE A 303 -9.08 -5.57 1.11
N LEU A 304 -8.05 -5.15 1.85
CA LEU A 304 -7.54 -3.77 1.86
C LEU A 304 -7.08 -3.33 0.46
N ALA A 305 -6.20 -4.12 -0.15
CA ALA A 305 -5.60 -3.77 -1.43
C ALA A 305 -6.63 -3.70 -2.56
N GLY A 306 -7.55 -4.65 -2.62
CA GLY A 306 -8.57 -4.71 -3.67
C GLY A 306 -9.65 -3.64 -3.55
N THR A 307 -10.05 -3.31 -2.32
CA THR A 307 -11.16 -2.39 -2.05
C THR A 307 -10.79 -0.93 -2.31
N ALA A 308 -9.80 -0.41 -1.58
CA ALA A 308 -9.51 1.01 -1.55
C ALA A 308 -8.97 1.53 -2.90
N THR A 309 -8.02 0.83 -3.51
CA THR A 309 -7.37 1.26 -4.75
C THR A 309 -8.35 1.31 -5.91
N THR A 310 -9.14 0.26 -6.09
CA THR A 310 -10.08 0.13 -7.19
C THR A 310 -11.24 1.12 -7.07
N SER A 311 -11.84 1.25 -5.88
CA SER A 311 -12.95 2.18 -5.64
C SER A 311 -12.55 3.65 -5.86
N VAL A 312 -11.36 4.04 -5.42
CA VAL A 312 -10.82 5.40 -5.64
C VAL A 312 -10.56 5.63 -7.12
N THR A 313 -9.96 4.66 -7.82
CA THR A 313 -9.70 4.76 -9.26
C THR A 313 -11.00 4.92 -10.06
N LEU A 314 -12.01 4.12 -9.77
CA LEU A 314 -13.33 4.23 -10.41
C LEU A 314 -13.97 5.59 -10.13
N ARG A 315 -13.97 6.04 -8.87
CA ARG A 315 -14.54 7.33 -8.49
C ARG A 315 -13.93 8.49 -9.27
N TYR A 316 -12.62 8.61 -9.24
CA TYR A 316 -11.93 9.70 -9.93
C TYR A 316 -11.97 9.54 -11.45
N GLY A 317 -11.97 8.30 -11.95
CA GLY A 317 -12.15 8.02 -13.36
C GLY A 317 -13.50 8.53 -13.87
N LEU A 318 -14.58 8.25 -13.16
CA LEU A 318 -15.91 8.73 -13.49
C LEU A 318 -16.00 10.26 -13.42
N LEU A 319 -15.40 10.88 -12.38
CA LEU A 319 -15.31 12.33 -12.28
C LEU A 319 -14.52 12.96 -13.44
N ALA A 320 -13.42 12.32 -13.86
CA ALA A 320 -12.63 12.78 -15.00
C ALA A 320 -13.42 12.69 -16.30
N VAL A 321 -14.10 11.57 -16.56
CA VAL A 321 -14.95 11.40 -17.75
C VAL A 321 -16.08 12.42 -17.77
N GLN A 322 -16.71 12.68 -16.63
CA GLN A 322 -17.76 13.71 -16.51
C GLN A 322 -17.23 15.12 -16.80
N LYS A 323 -15.99 15.41 -16.41
CA LYS A 323 -15.36 16.72 -16.68
C LYS A 323 -15.04 16.96 -18.16
N TYR A 324 -14.91 15.89 -18.95
CA TYR A 324 -14.57 15.94 -20.38
C TYR A 324 -15.68 15.28 -21.22
N PRO A 325 -16.78 16.02 -21.52
CA PRO A 325 -17.97 15.48 -22.20
C PRO A 325 -17.67 14.86 -23.57
N GLU A 326 -16.67 15.39 -24.31
CA GLU A 326 -16.25 14.88 -25.61
C GLU A 326 -15.61 13.47 -25.51
N ILE A 327 -14.96 13.17 -24.38
CA ILE A 327 -14.40 11.84 -24.11
C ILE A 327 -15.56 10.91 -23.70
N GLN A 328 -16.46 11.39 -22.83
CA GLN A 328 -17.65 10.64 -22.42
C GLN A 328 -18.49 10.20 -23.63
N GLU A 329 -18.74 11.09 -24.59
CA GLU A 329 -19.51 10.79 -25.80
C GLU A 329 -18.85 9.71 -26.66
N LYS A 330 -17.52 9.76 -26.82
CA LYS A 330 -16.79 8.73 -27.58
C LYS A 330 -16.81 7.37 -26.89
N VAL A 331 -16.62 7.33 -25.58
CA VAL A 331 -16.76 6.09 -24.78
C VAL A 331 -18.17 5.53 -24.90
N GLN A 332 -19.20 6.37 -24.78
CA GLN A 332 -20.59 5.97 -24.91
C GLN A 332 -20.88 5.38 -26.31
N LYS A 333 -20.43 6.05 -27.37
CA LYS A 333 -20.56 5.53 -28.75
C LYS A 333 -19.89 4.17 -28.94
N GLU A 334 -18.73 3.96 -28.32
CA GLU A 334 -18.05 2.67 -28.40
C GLU A 334 -18.80 1.60 -27.64
N ILE A 335 -19.33 1.89 -26.44
CA ILE A 335 -20.19 1.01 -25.66
C ILE A 335 -21.46 0.64 -26.45
N ASP A 336 -22.18 1.63 -26.99
CA ASP A 336 -23.40 1.39 -27.76
C ASP A 336 -23.14 0.53 -29.02
N ARG A 337 -21.98 0.69 -29.67
CA ARG A 337 -21.59 -0.07 -30.85
C ARG A 337 -21.22 -1.53 -30.53
N VAL A 338 -20.45 -1.76 -29.45
CA VAL A 338 -19.84 -3.08 -29.19
C VAL A 338 -20.73 -3.91 -28.29
N ILE A 339 -21.30 -3.30 -27.25
CA ILE A 339 -22.10 -3.99 -26.24
C ILE A 339 -23.58 -3.84 -26.53
N GLY A 340 -24.01 -2.64 -26.91
CA GLY A 340 -25.41 -2.30 -27.04
C GLY A 340 -26.09 -2.06 -25.70
N ARG A 341 -27.44 -2.14 -25.72
CA ARG A 341 -28.27 -1.87 -24.52
C ARG A 341 -28.88 -3.12 -23.90
N ASP A 342 -28.78 -4.25 -24.58
CA ASP A 342 -29.55 -5.46 -24.28
C ASP A 342 -28.74 -6.51 -23.46
N ARG A 343 -27.46 -6.29 -23.29
CA ARG A 343 -26.60 -7.21 -22.55
C ARG A 343 -25.62 -6.50 -21.61
N SER A 344 -25.10 -7.21 -20.64
CA SER A 344 -24.00 -6.76 -19.78
C SER A 344 -22.64 -6.88 -20.49
N PRO A 345 -21.68 -5.99 -20.18
CA PRO A 345 -20.32 -6.10 -20.68
C PRO A 345 -19.60 -7.34 -20.12
N CYS A 346 -18.63 -7.86 -20.87
CA CYS A 346 -17.75 -8.93 -20.42
C CYS A 346 -16.29 -8.67 -20.83
N MET A 347 -15.36 -9.40 -20.25
CA MET A 347 -13.91 -9.22 -20.54
C MET A 347 -13.57 -9.40 -22.03
N ALA A 348 -14.33 -10.19 -22.77
CA ALA A 348 -14.11 -10.38 -24.20
C ALA A 348 -14.35 -9.10 -25.03
N ASP A 349 -15.21 -8.21 -24.55
CA ASP A 349 -15.53 -6.94 -25.24
C ASP A 349 -14.34 -5.98 -25.27
N ARG A 350 -13.44 -6.07 -24.28
CA ARG A 350 -12.27 -5.19 -24.15
C ARG A 350 -11.45 -5.10 -25.43
N SER A 351 -11.23 -6.21 -26.12
CA SER A 351 -10.43 -6.24 -27.35
C SER A 351 -11.08 -5.46 -28.50
N GLN A 352 -12.40 -5.23 -28.43
CA GLN A 352 -13.18 -4.49 -29.42
C GLN A 352 -13.46 -3.04 -29.02
N MET A 353 -12.96 -2.63 -27.84
CA MET A 353 -13.17 -1.31 -27.22
C MET A 353 -11.83 -0.57 -26.99
N PRO A 354 -11.00 -0.35 -28.03
CA PRO A 354 -9.67 0.22 -27.86
C PRO A 354 -9.68 1.67 -27.34
N TYR A 355 -10.72 2.46 -27.65
CA TYR A 355 -10.80 3.82 -27.14
C TYR A 355 -11.12 3.84 -25.65
N THR A 356 -12.07 3.04 -25.20
CA THR A 356 -12.41 2.89 -23.79
C THR A 356 -11.23 2.33 -23.00
N ASP A 357 -10.52 1.35 -23.53
CA ASP A 357 -9.30 0.81 -22.94
C ASP A 357 -8.21 1.88 -22.78
N ALA A 358 -7.99 2.69 -23.79
CA ALA A 358 -7.06 3.82 -23.74
C ALA A 358 -7.47 4.87 -22.70
N VAL A 359 -8.79 5.17 -22.58
CA VAL A 359 -9.31 6.08 -21.55
C VAL A 359 -9.07 5.52 -20.15
N ILE A 360 -9.26 4.22 -19.91
CA ILE A 360 -8.96 3.57 -18.61
C ILE A 360 -7.47 3.70 -18.28
N HIS A 361 -6.59 3.43 -19.22
CA HIS A 361 -5.15 3.59 -19.05
C HIS A 361 -4.77 5.04 -18.73
N GLU A 362 -5.37 6.01 -19.41
CA GLU A 362 -5.14 7.43 -19.17
C GLU A 362 -5.65 7.87 -17.79
N ILE A 363 -6.80 7.38 -17.35
CA ILE A 363 -7.31 7.61 -15.98
C ILE A 363 -6.30 7.11 -14.96
N GLN A 364 -5.80 5.89 -15.09
CA GLN A 364 -4.82 5.32 -14.16
C GLN A 364 -3.52 6.12 -14.17
N ARG A 365 -3.05 6.54 -15.36
CA ARG A 365 -1.88 7.39 -15.50
C ARG A 365 -2.07 8.75 -14.83
N PHE A 366 -3.23 9.37 -15.03
CA PHE A 366 -3.53 10.73 -14.54
C PHE A 366 -3.71 10.79 -13.03
N LEU A 367 -4.35 9.78 -12.44
CA LEU A 367 -4.64 9.77 -11.00
C LEU A 367 -3.40 9.60 -10.14
N ASP A 368 -2.44 8.75 -10.57
CA ASP A 368 -1.22 8.44 -9.81
C ASP A 368 -1.50 8.24 -8.31
N PHE A 369 -2.39 7.30 -8.03
CA PHE A 369 -2.94 7.06 -6.68
C PHE A 369 -1.88 6.83 -5.61
N ASN A 370 -0.78 6.18 -5.97
CA ASN A 370 0.32 5.89 -5.05
C ASN A 370 1.68 6.29 -5.67
N PRO A 371 1.99 7.59 -5.74
CA PRO A 371 3.14 8.10 -6.47
C PRO A 371 4.50 7.65 -5.92
N LEU A 372 4.55 7.24 -4.65
CA LEU A 372 5.78 6.78 -3.99
C LEU A 372 5.89 5.25 -3.95
N ASN A 373 4.84 4.54 -4.38
CA ASN A 373 4.74 3.09 -4.27
C ASN A 373 4.84 2.60 -2.81
N VAL A 374 4.92 1.27 -2.62
CA VAL A 374 5.18 0.69 -1.30
C VAL A 374 6.70 0.61 -1.10
N PRO A 375 7.24 1.05 0.05
CA PRO A 375 8.69 1.02 0.28
C PRO A 375 9.27 -0.38 0.17
N HIS A 376 10.42 -0.49 -0.47
CA HIS A 376 11.19 -1.71 -0.61
C HIS A 376 12.51 -1.63 0.18
N SER A 377 13.17 -2.76 0.31
CA SER A 377 14.54 -2.87 0.80
C SER A 377 15.31 -3.92 0.01
N VAL A 378 16.63 -3.81 -0.02
CA VAL A 378 17.46 -4.87 -0.59
C VAL A 378 17.58 -6.04 0.38
N ILE A 379 17.56 -7.27 -0.15
CA ILE A 379 17.68 -8.50 0.65
C ILE A 379 19.13 -8.95 0.86
N LYS A 380 20.06 -8.41 0.11
CA LYS A 380 21.52 -8.61 0.20
C LYS A 380 22.25 -7.31 -0.14
N ASP A 381 23.54 -7.25 0.15
CA ASP A 381 24.38 -6.16 -0.32
C ASP A 381 24.35 -6.12 -1.84
N THR A 382 23.89 -5.00 -2.41
CA THR A 382 23.56 -4.88 -3.83
C THR A 382 24.34 -3.74 -4.48
N LYS A 383 24.94 -4.02 -5.62
CA LYS A 383 25.49 -2.98 -6.49
C LYS A 383 24.40 -2.57 -7.48
N PHE A 384 23.97 -1.32 -7.38
CA PHE A 384 22.99 -0.77 -8.29
C PHE A 384 23.60 0.42 -9.04
N ARG A 385 23.77 0.27 -10.34
CA ARG A 385 24.55 1.20 -11.16
C ARG A 385 25.96 1.41 -10.57
N ASN A 386 26.31 2.65 -10.28
CA ASN A 386 27.61 2.99 -9.71
C ASN A 386 27.63 3.04 -8.17
N TYR A 387 26.51 2.66 -7.53
CA TYR A 387 26.33 2.79 -6.10
C TYR A 387 26.34 1.43 -5.40
N PHE A 388 26.82 1.43 -4.17
CA PHE A 388 26.76 0.28 -3.27
C PHE A 388 25.64 0.52 -2.24
N ILE A 389 24.70 -0.40 -2.17
CA ILE A 389 23.54 -0.35 -1.29
C ILE A 389 23.62 -1.54 -0.34
N PRO A 390 24.00 -1.33 0.93
CA PRO A 390 24.13 -2.40 1.87
C PRO A 390 22.77 -2.95 2.30
N LYS A 391 22.74 -4.28 2.54
CA LYS A 391 21.61 -4.95 3.19
C LYS A 391 21.39 -4.38 4.58
N ARG A 392 20.16 -4.16 4.96
CA ARG A 392 19.81 -3.83 6.34
C ARG A 392 20.15 -5.00 7.26
N LYS A 393 21.01 -4.78 8.26
CA LYS A 393 21.24 -5.73 9.35
C LYS A 393 19.99 -5.75 10.24
N LYS A 394 19.45 -6.96 10.55
CA LYS A 394 18.50 -7.11 11.66
C LYS A 394 19.30 -6.83 12.94
N GLU A 395 19.02 -5.71 13.59
CA GLU A 395 19.51 -5.51 14.95
C GLU A 395 18.77 -6.47 15.89
N GLU A 396 19.53 -7.27 16.63
CA GLU A 396 19.05 -7.85 17.86
C GLU A 396 18.64 -6.71 18.79
N ARG A 397 17.41 -6.81 19.33
CA ARG A 397 16.83 -5.77 20.20
C ARG A 397 17.65 -5.62 21.49
N THR A 398 18.73 -4.88 21.42
CA THR A 398 19.40 -4.36 22.60
C THR A 398 18.95 -2.92 22.79
N PHE A 399 18.28 -2.67 23.90
CA PHE A 399 17.76 -1.37 24.31
C PHE A 399 18.88 -0.32 24.36
N HIS A 400 18.98 0.52 23.33
CA HIS A 400 19.70 1.80 23.42
C HIS A 400 18.75 2.93 22.97
N PRO A 401 18.32 3.80 23.88
CA PRO A 401 17.24 4.75 23.61
C PRO A 401 17.59 5.93 22.72
N LEU A 402 18.80 6.08 22.22
CA LEU A 402 19.26 7.30 21.51
C LEU A 402 19.93 7.11 20.14
N CYS A 403 20.18 5.89 19.68
CA CYS A 403 20.80 5.67 18.36
C CYS A 403 20.33 4.34 17.77
N GLU A 404 19.18 4.31 17.10
CA GLU A 404 18.87 3.25 16.13
C GLU A 404 19.53 3.59 14.79
N GLU A 405 20.83 3.45 14.70
CA GLU A 405 21.57 3.45 13.43
C GLU A 405 21.53 2.05 12.81
N GLY A 406 20.36 1.66 12.31
CA GLY A 406 20.25 0.53 11.39
C GLY A 406 20.54 0.99 9.97
N ASP A 407 21.72 0.73 9.43
CA ASP A 407 22.14 1.08 8.07
C ASP A 407 21.41 0.29 6.98
N GLY A 408 20.08 0.36 6.93
CA GLY A 408 19.28 -0.20 5.85
C GLY A 408 18.57 0.87 5.07
N PHE A 409 18.70 0.85 3.74
CA PHE A 409 18.00 1.78 2.88
C PHE A 409 16.56 1.34 2.64
N LEU A 410 15.62 2.28 2.79
CA LEU A 410 14.30 2.20 2.24
C LEU A 410 14.34 2.78 0.81
N PHE A 411 13.56 2.22 -0.09
CA PHE A 411 13.45 2.72 -1.45
C PHE A 411 12.07 3.31 -1.67
N PHE A 412 12.01 4.54 -2.12
CA PHE A 412 10.83 5.12 -2.75
C PHE A 412 11.01 5.12 -4.26
N TYR A 413 10.01 4.61 -4.95
CA TYR A 413 9.94 4.63 -6.40
C TYR A 413 9.01 5.74 -6.82
N VAL A 414 9.53 6.73 -7.53
CA VAL A 414 8.71 7.79 -8.10
C VAL A 414 8.50 7.49 -9.57
N ASN A 415 7.28 7.10 -9.89
CA ASN A 415 6.89 6.89 -11.27
C ASN A 415 6.80 8.24 -11.98
N ILE A 416 7.48 8.40 -13.12
CA ILE A 416 7.36 9.61 -13.94
C ILE A 416 6.25 9.37 -14.94
N ARG A 417 5.36 10.34 -15.02
CA ARG A 417 4.38 10.47 -16.10
C ARG A 417 5.03 10.97 -17.37
#